data_6c2a29ea8264116f8205330ac3da9c68
#
_entry.id   6c2a29ea8264116f8205330ac3da9c68
#
_cell.length_a   1.000
_cell.length_b   1.000
_cell.length_c   1.000
_cell.angle_alpha   90.00
_cell.angle_beta   90.00
_cell.angle_gamma   90.00
#
_symmetry.space_group_name_H-M   'P 1'
#
loop_
_entity.id
_entity.type
_entity.pdbx_description
1 polymer ?
#
loop_
_entity_poly.entity_id
_entity_poly.type
_entity_poly.pdbx_seq_one_letter_code
_entity_poly.pdbx_strand_id
1 'polypeptide(L)'
;MNVAESGWRGFRVLIVEDEYFLAQDLADYFQAAGAEVLGPAATVAQALTLLNTVEIQGAVLDINLRGERVYPVANVLRQRNVPFVFASGYGGELEPTAYADIPRCIKPVEFDALAKTLANQITRMEAAEFDRS
;
A
#
# COMPACT_ATOMS: atom_id res chain seq x y z
N MET A 1 -2.87 11.75 13.60
CA MET A 1 -2.15 12.67 12.70
C MET A 1 -2.70 12.52 11.30
N ASN A 2 -2.92 13.62 10.60
CA ASN A 2 -3.56 13.62 9.28
C ASN A 2 -2.49 13.81 8.20
N VAL A 3 -2.48 12.96 7.17
CA VAL A 3 -1.52 13.06 6.07
C VAL A 3 -1.59 14.43 5.39
N ALA A 4 -2.79 14.98 5.22
CA ALA A 4 -2.97 16.28 4.57
C ALA A 4 -2.30 17.42 5.36
N GLU A 5 -2.21 17.32 6.67
CA GLU A 5 -1.64 18.37 7.52
C GLU A 5 -0.14 18.24 7.69
N SER A 6 0.38 17.03 7.80
CA SER A 6 1.77 16.77 8.16
C SER A 6 2.56 16.05 7.07
N GLY A 7 1.99 15.86 5.90
CA GLY A 7 2.57 14.97 4.90
C GLY A 7 2.58 13.55 5.45
N TRP A 8 3.61 12.80 5.12
CA TRP A 8 3.73 11.39 5.53
C TRP A 8 4.54 11.21 6.81
N ARG A 9 4.89 12.29 7.48
CA ARG A 9 5.68 12.22 8.73
C ARG A 9 4.92 11.40 9.77
N GLY A 10 5.61 10.42 10.36
CA GLY A 10 5.02 9.57 11.38
C GLY A 10 4.27 8.36 10.84
N PHE A 11 4.15 8.23 9.52
CA PHE A 11 3.50 7.08 8.89
C PHE A 11 4.54 6.08 8.42
N ARG A 12 4.26 4.80 8.62
CA ARG A 12 5.03 3.70 8.03
C ARG A 12 4.26 3.12 6.88
N VAL A 13 4.90 3.00 5.72
CA VAL A 13 4.29 2.52 4.50
C VAL A 13 5.06 1.30 4.02
N LEU A 14 4.35 0.18 3.84
CA LEU A 14 4.90 -1.03 3.25
C LEU A 14 4.79 -0.92 1.72
N ILE A 15 5.86 -1.23 1.02
CA ILE A 15 5.86 -1.29 -0.44
C ILE A 15 6.16 -2.72 -0.85
N VAL A 16 5.23 -3.31 -1.65
CA VAL A 16 5.37 -4.65 -2.19
C VAL A 16 5.35 -4.55 -3.71
N GLU A 17 6.51 -4.72 -4.32
CA GLU A 17 6.71 -4.53 -5.74
C GLU A 17 7.96 -5.29 -6.17
N ASP A 18 7.86 -6.12 -7.19
CA ASP A 18 8.98 -6.94 -7.67
C ASP A 18 9.82 -6.26 -8.74
N GLU A 19 9.32 -5.21 -9.39
CA GLU A 19 10.05 -4.46 -10.38
C GLU A 19 11.02 -3.50 -9.67
N TYR A 20 12.31 -3.78 -9.76
CA TYR A 20 13.34 -3.15 -8.93
C TYR A 20 13.31 -1.62 -8.98
N PHE A 21 13.30 -1.04 -10.20
CA PHE A 21 13.37 0.41 -10.31
C PHE A 21 12.09 1.09 -9.83
N LEU A 22 10.93 0.51 -10.14
CA LEU A 22 9.67 1.06 -9.65
C LEU A 22 9.59 0.97 -8.12
N ALA A 23 9.99 -0.16 -7.55
CA ALA A 23 10.01 -0.35 -6.11
C ALA A 23 10.88 0.71 -5.43
N GLN A 24 12.07 0.95 -5.96
CA GLN A 24 12.99 1.93 -5.42
C GLN A 24 12.45 3.34 -5.55
N ASP A 25 11.87 3.66 -6.71
CA ASP A 25 11.30 5.00 -6.95
C ASP A 25 10.12 5.27 -6.01
N LEU A 26 9.26 4.28 -5.77
CA LEU A 26 8.18 4.41 -4.80
C LEU A 26 8.72 4.63 -3.38
N ALA A 27 9.73 3.85 -2.99
CA ALA A 27 10.35 4.02 -1.67
C ALA A 27 10.94 5.42 -1.51
N ASP A 28 11.67 5.88 -2.51
CA ASP A 28 12.28 7.21 -2.49
C ASP A 28 11.22 8.30 -2.41
N TYR A 29 10.12 8.15 -3.14
CA TYR A 29 9.02 9.11 -3.12
C TYR A 29 8.44 9.25 -1.72
N PHE A 30 8.08 8.14 -1.08
CA PHE A 30 7.47 8.18 0.24
C PHE A 30 8.45 8.66 1.31
N GLN A 31 9.72 8.26 1.23
CA GLN A 31 10.76 8.75 2.15
C GLN A 31 10.94 10.25 2.03
N ALA A 32 10.99 10.77 0.80
CA ALA A 32 11.09 12.22 0.57
C ALA A 32 9.87 12.96 1.10
N ALA A 33 8.70 12.33 1.12
CA ALA A 33 7.47 12.90 1.66
C ALA A 33 7.37 12.78 3.18
N GLY A 34 8.33 12.12 3.84
CA GLY A 34 8.40 12.02 5.29
C GLY A 34 8.06 10.67 5.88
N ALA A 35 7.62 9.70 5.07
CA ALA A 35 7.25 8.38 5.57
C ALA A 35 8.47 7.54 5.92
N GLU A 36 8.29 6.63 6.87
CA GLU A 36 9.20 5.51 7.05
C GLU A 36 8.74 4.38 6.15
N VAL A 37 9.63 3.89 5.30
CA VAL A 37 9.27 2.85 4.32
C VAL A 37 9.75 1.50 4.80
N LEU A 38 8.84 0.51 4.81
CA LEU A 38 9.17 -0.89 4.99
C LEU A 38 9.29 -1.55 3.61
N GLY A 39 10.36 -2.29 3.43
CA GLY A 39 10.66 -2.90 2.15
C GLY A 39 11.51 -1.99 1.28
N PRO A 40 11.41 -2.05 -0.04
CA PRO A 40 10.42 -2.83 -0.80
C PRO A 40 10.56 -4.34 -0.66
N ALA A 41 9.43 -5.04 -0.59
CA ALA A 41 9.39 -6.49 -0.62
C ALA A 41 9.05 -6.94 -2.05
N ALA A 42 9.79 -7.91 -2.56
CA ALA A 42 9.57 -8.42 -3.91
C ALA A 42 8.71 -9.68 -3.94
N THR A 43 8.45 -10.27 -2.78
CA THR A 43 7.67 -11.52 -2.67
C THR A 43 6.66 -11.43 -1.53
N VAL A 44 5.65 -12.29 -1.59
CA VAL A 44 4.68 -12.42 -0.50
C VAL A 44 5.38 -12.78 0.81
N ALA A 45 6.32 -13.72 0.79
CA ALA A 45 7.03 -14.16 1.98
C ALA A 45 7.80 -13.01 2.64
N GLN A 46 8.51 -12.21 1.86
CA GLN A 46 9.22 -11.04 2.38
C GLN A 46 8.27 -10.03 3.01
N ALA A 47 7.15 -9.76 2.33
CA ALA A 47 6.15 -8.81 2.84
C ALA A 47 5.56 -9.29 4.17
N LEU A 48 5.20 -10.56 4.27
CA LEU A 48 4.64 -11.12 5.50
C LEU A 48 5.65 -11.07 6.65
N THR A 49 6.92 -11.31 6.36
CA THR A 49 7.99 -11.20 7.37
C THR A 49 8.08 -9.76 7.89
N LEU A 50 8.06 -8.78 6.99
CA LEU A 50 8.12 -7.37 7.38
C LEU A 50 6.92 -6.97 8.23
N LEU A 51 5.74 -7.47 7.92
CA LEU A 51 4.52 -7.16 8.68
C LEU A 51 4.58 -7.67 10.13
N ASN A 52 5.47 -8.60 10.42
CA ASN A 52 5.65 -9.11 11.79
C ASN A 52 6.67 -8.30 12.60
N THR A 53 7.30 -7.30 12.00
CA THR A 53 8.36 -6.53 12.68
C THR A 53 7.84 -5.27 13.36
N VAL A 54 6.99 -4.51 12.69
CA VAL A 54 6.44 -3.25 13.21
C VAL A 54 5.03 -3.05 12.65
N GLU A 55 4.27 -2.17 13.30
CA GLU A 55 2.98 -1.74 12.78
C GLU A 55 3.18 -0.76 11.64
N ILE A 56 2.32 -0.85 10.63
CA ILE A 56 2.31 0.06 9.50
C ILE A 56 0.94 0.74 9.39
N GLN A 57 0.90 1.90 8.74
CA GLN A 57 -0.32 2.67 8.58
C GLN A 57 -0.86 2.65 7.17
N GLY A 58 -0.09 2.15 6.22
CA GLY A 58 -0.55 2.03 4.84
C GLY A 58 0.36 1.14 4.02
N ALA A 59 -0.12 0.72 2.86
CA ALA A 59 0.67 -0.13 1.97
C ALA A 59 0.33 0.10 0.50
N VAL A 60 1.32 -0.14 -0.35
CA VAL A 60 1.19 -0.16 -1.80
C VAL A 60 1.55 -1.57 -2.27
N LEU A 61 0.63 -2.24 -2.95
CA LEU A 61 0.77 -3.65 -3.32
C LEU A 61 0.67 -3.82 -4.83
N ASP A 62 1.74 -4.31 -5.46
CA ASP A 62 1.64 -4.86 -6.81
C ASP A 62 0.84 -6.16 -6.73
N ILE A 63 -0.18 -6.31 -7.57
CA ILE A 63 -1.03 -7.50 -7.55
C ILE A 63 -0.27 -8.75 -7.99
N ASN A 64 0.60 -8.63 -8.99
CA ASN A 64 1.31 -9.77 -9.55
C ASN A 64 2.82 -9.65 -9.32
N LEU A 65 3.33 -10.49 -8.45
CA LEU A 65 4.74 -10.55 -8.10
C LEU A 65 5.40 -11.71 -8.84
N ARG A 66 5.63 -11.55 -10.17
CA ARG A 66 6.22 -12.58 -11.03
C ARG A 66 5.43 -13.89 -10.98
N GLY A 67 4.10 -13.76 -11.15
CA GLY A 67 3.20 -14.92 -11.13
C GLY A 67 2.62 -15.24 -9.76
N GLU A 68 3.18 -14.72 -8.70
CA GLU A 68 2.63 -14.88 -7.36
C GLU A 68 1.65 -13.73 -7.06
N ARG A 69 0.45 -14.07 -6.64
CA ARG A 69 -0.56 -13.06 -6.31
C ARG A 69 -0.34 -12.51 -4.91
N VAL A 70 -0.56 -11.23 -4.74
CA VAL A 70 -0.30 -10.51 -3.49
C VAL A 70 -1.40 -10.71 -2.44
N TYR A 71 -2.46 -11.41 -2.75
CA TYR A 71 -3.64 -11.47 -1.89
C TYR A 71 -3.41 -11.99 -0.48
N PRO A 72 -2.46 -12.90 -0.20
CA PRO A 72 -2.17 -13.23 1.20
C PRO A 72 -1.73 -12.03 2.03
N VAL A 73 -0.98 -11.10 1.41
CA VAL A 73 -0.60 -9.86 2.08
C VAL A 73 -1.81 -8.97 2.29
N ALA A 74 -2.63 -8.81 1.26
CA ALA A 74 -3.85 -8.01 1.33
C ALA A 74 -4.79 -8.52 2.42
N ASN A 75 -4.92 -9.84 2.58
CA ASN A 75 -5.73 -10.44 3.63
C ASN A 75 -5.26 -10.03 5.03
N VAL A 76 -3.96 -10.09 5.27
CA VAL A 76 -3.40 -9.69 6.56
C VAL A 76 -3.66 -8.22 6.84
N LEU A 77 -3.45 -7.36 5.84
CA LEU A 77 -3.69 -5.93 5.99
C LEU A 77 -5.15 -5.65 6.31
N ARG A 78 -6.07 -6.33 5.62
CA ARG A 78 -7.50 -6.16 5.87
C ARG A 78 -7.88 -6.61 7.28
N GLN A 79 -7.35 -7.73 7.75
CA GLN A 79 -7.57 -8.23 9.10
C GLN A 79 -7.09 -7.26 10.17
N ARG A 80 -6.01 -6.53 9.87
CA ARG A 80 -5.41 -5.57 10.79
C ARG A 80 -5.97 -4.15 10.60
N ASN A 81 -6.94 -3.98 9.71
CA ASN A 81 -7.52 -2.67 9.38
C ASN A 81 -6.47 -1.66 8.90
N VAL A 82 -5.50 -2.13 8.12
CA VAL A 82 -4.49 -1.27 7.51
C VAL A 82 -4.92 -0.92 6.09
N PRO A 83 -5.06 0.38 5.77
CA PRO A 83 -5.44 0.80 4.41
C PRO A 83 -4.32 0.49 3.41
N PHE A 84 -4.74 0.14 2.20
CA PHE A 84 -3.78 -0.12 1.13
C PHE A 84 -4.40 0.18 -0.24
N VAL A 85 -3.55 0.29 -1.24
CA VAL A 85 -3.96 0.43 -2.64
C VAL A 85 -3.21 -0.61 -3.46
N PHE A 86 -3.82 -1.02 -4.58
CA PHE A 86 -3.16 -1.89 -5.53
C PHE A 86 -2.50 -1.06 -6.63
N ALA A 87 -1.37 -1.55 -7.12
CA ALA A 87 -0.75 -1.10 -8.35
C ALA A 87 -0.72 -2.29 -9.32
N SER A 88 -1.12 -2.10 -10.57
CA SER A 88 -1.16 -3.21 -11.53
C SER A 88 -0.95 -2.73 -12.95
N GLY A 89 -0.52 -3.65 -13.82
CA GLY A 89 -0.34 -3.36 -15.23
C GLY A 89 -1.67 -3.07 -15.93
N TYR A 90 -1.59 -2.33 -17.03
CA TYR A 90 -2.74 -2.06 -17.89
C TYR A 90 -3.31 -3.38 -18.41
N GLY A 91 -4.63 -3.50 -18.39
CA GLY A 91 -5.29 -4.73 -18.79
C GLY A 91 -5.08 -5.89 -17.84
N GLY A 92 -4.57 -5.60 -16.66
CA GLY A 92 -4.30 -6.62 -15.65
C GLY A 92 -5.54 -7.37 -15.20
N GLU A 93 -5.30 -8.45 -14.50
CA GLU A 93 -6.36 -9.36 -14.08
C GLU A 93 -7.37 -8.69 -13.16
N LEU A 94 -8.59 -9.20 -13.21
CA LEU A 94 -9.64 -8.75 -12.30
C LEU A 94 -9.29 -9.21 -10.88
N GLU A 95 -9.46 -8.31 -9.92
CA GLU A 95 -9.31 -8.64 -8.51
C GLU A 95 -10.43 -9.57 -8.08
N PRO A 96 -10.18 -10.45 -7.09
CA PRO A 96 -11.28 -11.14 -6.45
C PRO A 96 -12.33 -10.17 -5.91
N THR A 97 -13.58 -10.57 -5.93
CA THR A 97 -14.70 -9.74 -5.45
C THR A 97 -14.44 -9.18 -4.05
N ALA A 98 -13.71 -9.92 -3.22
CA ALA A 98 -13.37 -9.50 -1.86
C ALA A 98 -12.58 -8.19 -1.80
N TYR A 99 -11.92 -7.80 -2.89
CA TYR A 99 -11.09 -6.59 -2.95
C TYR A 99 -11.62 -5.54 -3.92
N ALA A 100 -12.88 -5.67 -4.35
CA ALA A 100 -13.48 -4.75 -5.32
C ALA A 100 -13.55 -3.31 -4.78
N ASP A 101 -13.56 -3.14 -3.47
CA ASP A 101 -13.60 -1.83 -2.81
C ASP A 101 -12.24 -1.15 -2.69
N ILE A 102 -11.14 -1.86 -3.01
CA ILE A 102 -9.78 -1.33 -2.86
C ILE A 102 -9.38 -0.59 -4.13
N PRO A 103 -8.90 0.67 -4.01
CA PRO A 103 -8.45 1.42 -5.18
C PRO A 103 -7.30 0.73 -5.91
N ARG A 104 -7.34 0.85 -7.23
CA ARG A 104 -6.37 0.25 -8.11
C ARG A 104 -5.72 1.33 -8.97
N CYS A 105 -4.41 1.48 -8.85
CA CYS A 105 -3.63 2.42 -9.64
C CYS A 105 -3.00 1.68 -10.80
N ILE A 106 -3.23 2.16 -12.02
CA ILE A 106 -2.75 1.50 -13.24
C ILE A 106 -1.33 1.95 -13.54
N LYS A 107 -0.47 1.00 -13.86
CA LYS A 107 0.89 1.30 -14.29
C LYS A 107 0.91 1.83 -15.72
N PRO A 108 1.79 2.79 -16.07
CA PRO A 108 2.78 3.42 -15.20
C PRO A 108 2.12 4.32 -14.17
N VAL A 109 2.48 4.16 -12.89
CA VAL A 109 1.83 4.91 -11.83
C VAL A 109 2.33 6.36 -11.80
N GLU A 110 1.40 7.26 -11.50
CA GLU A 110 1.72 8.64 -11.21
C GLU A 110 1.79 8.73 -9.68
N PHE A 111 2.99 9.04 -9.15
CA PHE A 111 3.27 8.89 -7.72
C PHE A 111 2.43 9.79 -6.82
N ASP A 112 2.23 11.04 -7.23
CA ASP A 112 1.41 11.96 -6.44
C ASP A 112 -0.04 11.46 -6.36
N ALA A 113 -0.58 10.96 -7.47
CA ALA A 113 -1.94 10.44 -7.50
C ALA A 113 -2.07 9.18 -6.65
N LEU A 114 -1.09 8.27 -6.72
CA LEU A 114 -1.09 7.06 -5.92
C LEU A 114 -1.02 7.40 -4.43
N ALA A 115 -0.12 8.30 -4.05
CA ALA A 115 0.03 8.71 -2.65
C ALA A 115 -1.24 9.37 -2.14
N LYS A 116 -1.89 10.20 -2.95
CA LYS A 116 -3.16 10.84 -2.59
C LYS A 116 -4.25 9.80 -2.40
N THR A 117 -4.30 8.80 -3.26
CA THR A 117 -5.28 7.71 -3.15
C THR A 117 -5.08 6.95 -1.83
N LEU A 118 -3.84 6.62 -1.49
CA LEU A 118 -3.55 5.95 -0.22
C LEU A 118 -3.91 6.86 0.97
N ALA A 119 -3.57 8.13 0.91
CA ALA A 119 -3.91 9.09 1.97
C ALA A 119 -5.42 9.15 2.18
N ASN A 120 -6.20 9.13 1.10
CA ASN A 120 -7.66 9.13 1.19
C ASN A 120 -8.20 7.85 1.85
N GLN A 121 -7.58 6.71 1.58
CA GLN A 121 -7.95 5.44 2.23
C GLN A 121 -7.67 5.50 3.73
N ILE A 122 -6.55 6.06 4.13
CA ILE A 122 -6.20 6.22 5.54
C ILE A 122 -7.25 7.11 6.24
N THR A 123 -7.58 8.24 5.63
CA THR A 123 -8.57 9.17 6.18
C THR A 123 -9.94 8.51 6.32
N ARG A 124 -10.37 7.75 5.32
CA ARG A 124 -11.67 7.07 5.34
C ARG A 124 -11.74 6.02 6.43
N MET A 125 -10.66 5.28 6.67
CA MET A 125 -10.63 4.26 7.71
C MET A 125 -10.59 4.88 9.10
N GLU A 126 -9.87 5.99 9.28
CA GLU A 126 -9.89 6.73 10.54
C GLU A 126 -11.28 7.25 10.86
N ALA A 127 -11.98 7.79 9.86
CA ALA A 127 -13.36 8.27 10.05
C ALA A 127 -14.30 7.11 10.43
N ALA A 128 -14.15 5.95 9.81
CA ALA A 128 -14.97 4.78 10.12
C ALA A 128 -14.73 4.29 11.55
N GLU A 129 -13.48 4.29 12.01
CA GLU A 129 -13.15 3.92 13.38
C GLU A 129 -13.72 4.91 14.37
N PHE A 130 -13.64 6.19 14.08
CA PHE A 130 -14.23 7.23 14.92
C PHE A 130 -15.74 7.05 15.06
N ASP A 131 -16.44 6.75 13.96
CA ASP A 131 -17.88 6.57 13.96
C ASP A 131 -18.32 5.33 14.76
N ARG A 132 -17.46 4.35 14.93
CA ARG A 132 -17.75 3.14 15.72
C ARG A 132 -17.51 3.31 17.20
N SER A 133 -16.72 4.28 17.55
CA SER A 133 -16.44 4.55 18.95
C SER A 133 -17.50 5.47 19.56
#